data_eb5e4f016d8978c5f2be8d9496497f34
#
_entry.id   eb5e4f016d8978c5f2be8d9496497f34
#
_cell.length_a   1.000
_cell.length_b   1.000
_cell.length_c   1.000
_cell.angle_alpha   90.00
_cell.angle_beta   90.00
_cell.angle_gamma   90.00
#
_symmetry.space_group_name_H-M   'P 1'
#
loop_
_entity.id
_entity.type
_entity.pdbx_description
1 polymer ?
#
loop_
_entity_poly.entity_id
_entity_poly.type
_entity_poly.pdbx_seq_one_letter_code
_entity_poly.pdbx_strand_id
1 'polypeptide(L)'
;ISLLRSCDFKSSKLLAQVVLIIISIGHIGLYKIACKINSKATKHDSKERALRRLLDKPIIAESYARLIDILFKVSENSYEFAMDRTNWKLGRTSINLLVLSFNWHDIAIPLYWIFLDNNGGNSNTDDRISLISWLIKHYRSHTVVNLFADREFPSIEFLRFLLQENVNFVFRIKDNIVATDTVKGKLLLKKLHQLFKKLVNGNFVAETKIRKLLDNRLFVSARRNHKGELIVLVSNQFHQNPFELYARRWNIECLFNKTKTKGFNMESSHITKPDRIVALFTIIAIAYSYCCYIGQFKHSINPIKEKYIHNIKQKSKSIFRSGLDLIQHVIAYIFFGNKTLLLHLTAIFTGKPIKQRSKLYNIMLNF
;
A
#
# COMPACT_ATOMS: atom_id res chain seq x y z
N ILE A 1 21.92 3.84 5.72
CA ILE A 1 22.80 3.86 4.52
C ILE A 1 23.26 2.42 4.20
N SER A 2 23.75 1.65 5.16
CA SER A 2 24.17 0.25 4.95
C SER A 2 23.05 -0.59 4.34
N LEU A 3 21.86 -0.56 4.90
CA LEU A 3 20.70 -1.29 4.40
C LEU A 3 20.32 -0.90 2.95
N LEU A 4 20.33 0.39 2.60
CA LEU A 4 20.09 0.82 1.23
C LEU A 4 21.20 0.38 0.26
N ARG A 5 22.46 0.29 0.73
CA ARG A 5 23.56 -0.25 -0.06
C ARG A 5 23.42 -1.74 -0.31
N SER A 6 23.04 -2.53 0.70
CA SER A 6 22.81 -3.98 0.53
C SER A 6 21.65 -4.30 -0.42
N CYS A 7 20.77 -3.33 -0.67
CA CYS A 7 19.68 -3.43 -1.65
C CYS A 7 20.04 -2.83 -3.02
N ASP A 8 21.30 -2.55 -3.28
CA ASP A 8 21.82 -2.00 -4.56
C ASP A 8 21.23 -0.63 -4.97
N PHE A 9 20.77 0.18 -4.01
CA PHE A 9 20.31 1.53 -4.33
C PHE A 9 21.47 2.43 -4.75
N LYS A 10 21.41 2.90 -5.99
CA LYS A 10 22.34 3.94 -6.49
C LYS A 10 22.17 5.23 -5.67
N SER A 11 23.29 5.91 -5.37
CA SER A 11 23.27 7.14 -4.55
C SER A 11 22.67 6.97 -3.15
N SER A 12 22.84 5.79 -2.53
CA SER A 12 22.25 5.39 -1.24
C SER A 12 22.44 6.43 -0.12
N LYS A 13 23.56 7.17 -0.09
CA LYS A 13 23.81 8.25 0.88
C LYS A 13 22.84 9.42 0.72
N LEU A 14 22.67 9.90 -0.52
CA LEU A 14 21.72 10.99 -0.82
C LEU A 14 20.28 10.53 -0.63
N LEU A 15 19.95 9.32 -1.09
CA LEU A 15 18.62 8.72 -0.91
C LEU A 15 18.26 8.63 0.59
N ALA A 16 19.17 8.13 1.42
CA ALA A 16 18.95 8.05 2.87
C ALA A 16 18.71 9.43 3.51
N GLN A 17 19.48 10.45 3.11
CA GLN A 17 19.26 11.83 3.57
C GLN A 17 17.88 12.34 3.16
N VAL A 18 17.49 12.14 1.90
CA VAL A 18 16.19 12.58 1.37
C VAL A 18 15.04 11.91 2.12
N VAL A 19 15.10 10.59 2.33
CA VAL A 19 14.10 9.85 3.12
C VAL A 19 13.98 10.41 4.54
N LEU A 20 15.09 10.62 5.24
CA LEU A 20 15.09 11.16 6.60
C LEU A 20 14.57 12.61 6.65
N ILE A 21 14.92 13.44 5.66
CA ILE A 21 14.43 14.81 5.56
C ILE A 21 12.91 14.80 5.33
N ILE A 22 12.40 13.97 4.41
CA ILE A 22 10.96 13.84 4.16
C ILE A 22 10.22 13.43 5.43
N ILE A 23 10.73 12.45 6.18
CA ILE A 23 10.14 12.05 7.46
C ILE A 23 10.18 13.22 8.45
N SER A 24 11.30 13.93 8.53
CA SER A 24 11.48 15.05 9.48
C SER A 24 10.52 16.21 9.23
N ILE A 25 10.33 16.60 7.96
CA ILE A 25 9.53 17.79 7.61
C ILE A 25 8.08 17.47 7.23
N GLY A 26 7.76 16.17 6.99
CA GLY A 26 6.44 15.75 6.52
C GLY A 26 6.06 16.32 5.14
N HIS A 27 7.05 16.61 4.28
CA HIS A 27 6.83 17.29 3.01
C HIS A 27 7.86 16.89 1.96
N ILE A 28 7.45 16.86 0.69
CA ILE A 28 8.30 16.40 -0.43
C ILE A 28 8.75 17.50 -1.39
N GLY A 29 8.42 18.76 -1.13
CA GLY A 29 8.85 19.87 -2.00
C GLY A 29 10.37 19.94 -2.12
N LEU A 30 10.89 19.88 -3.35
CA LEU A 30 12.34 19.81 -3.64
C LEU A 30 13.10 20.97 -3.00
N TYR A 31 12.54 22.18 -3.03
CA TYR A 31 13.12 23.36 -2.37
C TYR A 31 13.34 23.11 -0.87
N LYS A 32 12.29 22.67 -0.16
CA LYS A 32 12.36 22.42 1.31
C LYS A 32 13.36 21.32 1.64
N ILE A 33 13.44 20.28 0.82
CA ILE A 33 14.41 19.19 0.98
C ILE A 33 15.83 19.73 0.73
N ALA A 34 16.05 20.51 -0.34
CA ALA A 34 17.36 21.08 -0.68
C ALA A 34 17.91 21.96 0.45
N CYS A 35 17.08 22.74 1.13
CA CYS A 35 17.49 23.54 2.29
C CYS A 35 18.12 22.70 3.41
N LYS A 36 17.71 21.43 3.55
CA LYS A 36 18.13 20.55 4.68
C LYS A 36 19.19 19.52 4.27
N ILE A 37 19.52 19.40 2.98
CA ILE A 37 20.57 18.48 2.52
C ILE A 37 21.95 18.94 3.03
N ASN A 38 22.64 18.03 3.72
CA ASN A 38 24.04 18.19 4.06
C ASN A 38 24.92 17.71 2.89
N SER A 39 25.53 18.63 2.17
CA SER A 39 26.43 18.38 1.05
C SER A 39 27.55 19.40 0.99
N LYS A 40 28.61 19.09 0.24
CA LYS A 40 29.70 20.05 -0.03
C LYS A 40 29.24 21.26 -0.85
N ALA A 41 28.12 21.16 -1.56
CA ALA A 41 27.56 22.27 -2.31
C ALA A 41 26.92 23.28 -1.34
N THR A 42 27.37 24.53 -1.41
CA THR A 42 26.85 25.64 -0.60
C THR A 42 25.61 26.28 -1.23
N LYS A 43 25.58 26.39 -2.57
CA LYS A 43 24.47 27.00 -3.31
C LYS A 43 23.22 26.11 -3.30
N HIS A 44 22.06 26.69 -2.99
CA HIS A 44 20.75 26.01 -2.96
C HIS A 44 20.45 25.33 -4.30
N ASP A 45 20.62 26.02 -5.42
CA ASP A 45 20.37 25.49 -6.78
C ASP A 45 21.18 24.25 -7.09
N SER A 46 22.40 24.15 -6.57
CA SER A 46 23.24 22.96 -6.77
C SER A 46 22.69 21.75 -6.02
N LYS A 47 22.13 21.97 -4.83
CA LYS A 47 21.46 20.92 -4.04
C LYS A 47 20.17 20.46 -4.72
N GLU A 48 19.37 21.41 -5.22
CA GLU A 48 18.14 21.08 -5.95
C GLU A 48 18.44 20.33 -7.26
N ARG A 49 19.48 20.73 -8.01
CA ARG A 49 19.94 19.98 -9.19
C ARG A 49 20.39 18.55 -8.83
N ALA A 50 21.01 18.33 -7.68
CA ALA A 50 21.35 16.98 -7.22
C ALA A 50 20.12 16.14 -6.91
N LEU A 51 19.07 16.73 -6.32
CA LEU A 51 17.78 16.07 -6.12
C LEU A 51 17.10 15.70 -7.44
N ARG A 52 17.05 16.63 -8.39
CA ARG A 52 16.49 16.36 -9.72
C ARG A 52 17.22 15.20 -10.40
N ARG A 53 18.56 15.17 -10.35
CA ARG A 53 19.37 14.04 -10.86
C ARG A 53 19.14 12.74 -10.10
N LEU A 54 18.80 12.77 -8.81
CA LEU A 54 18.39 11.57 -8.06
C LEU A 54 17.08 11.02 -8.61
N LEU A 55 16.11 11.90 -8.91
CA LEU A 55 14.82 11.51 -9.48
C LEU A 55 14.89 11.10 -10.96
N ASP A 56 15.91 11.55 -11.70
CA ASP A 56 16.14 11.12 -13.08
C ASP A 56 16.79 9.72 -13.18
N LYS A 57 17.29 9.19 -12.04
CA LYS A 57 17.84 7.83 -12.00
C LYS A 57 16.71 6.84 -11.74
N PRO A 58 16.57 5.80 -12.57
CA PRO A 58 15.58 4.76 -12.27
C PRO A 58 15.92 4.14 -10.93
N ILE A 59 14.99 4.22 -9.99
CA ILE A 59 15.05 3.41 -8.77
C ILE A 59 14.50 2.05 -9.17
N ILE A 60 15.38 1.05 -9.20
CA ILE A 60 15.04 -0.28 -9.68
C ILE A 60 14.04 -0.92 -8.73
N ALA A 61 12.94 -1.43 -9.26
CA ALA A 61 11.88 -2.06 -8.47
C ALA A 61 12.41 -3.21 -7.60
N GLU A 62 13.39 -3.94 -8.10
CA GLU A 62 14.07 -5.02 -7.38
C GLU A 62 14.81 -4.53 -6.14
N SER A 63 15.44 -3.36 -6.20
CA SER A 63 16.12 -2.77 -5.03
C SER A 63 15.10 -2.42 -3.93
N TYR A 64 13.94 -1.90 -4.32
CA TYR A 64 12.86 -1.63 -3.37
C TYR A 64 12.26 -2.93 -2.83
N ALA A 65 12.01 -3.93 -3.67
CA ALA A 65 11.49 -5.23 -3.26
C ALA A 65 12.41 -5.92 -2.25
N ARG A 66 13.75 -5.90 -2.47
CA ARG A 66 14.73 -6.42 -1.49
C ARG A 66 14.65 -5.69 -0.15
N LEU A 67 14.52 -4.37 -0.16
CA LEU A 67 14.35 -3.58 1.07
C LEU A 67 13.09 -3.99 1.83
N ILE A 68 11.98 -4.12 1.12
CA ILE A 68 10.70 -4.54 1.70
C ILE A 68 10.78 -5.97 2.23
N ASP A 69 11.45 -6.86 1.51
CA ASP A 69 11.64 -8.24 1.96
C ASP A 69 12.50 -8.34 3.22
N ILE A 70 13.56 -7.55 3.33
CA ILE A 70 14.37 -7.49 4.56
C ILE A 70 13.55 -6.99 5.76
N LEU A 71 12.66 -6.00 5.55
CA LEU A 71 11.87 -5.42 6.64
C LEU A 71 10.67 -6.29 7.03
N PHE A 72 9.99 -6.88 6.06
CA PHE A 72 8.66 -7.48 6.25
C PHE A 72 8.62 -8.98 5.96
N LYS A 73 9.71 -9.57 5.47
CA LYS A 73 9.81 -11.01 5.18
C LYS A 73 8.73 -11.52 4.23
N VAL A 74 8.49 -10.78 3.13
CA VAL A 74 7.43 -11.10 2.18
C VAL A 74 7.68 -12.44 1.49
N SER A 75 8.94 -12.78 1.19
CA SER A 75 9.32 -14.06 0.60
C SER A 75 9.16 -15.27 1.54
N GLU A 76 9.17 -15.04 2.86
CA GLU A 76 9.08 -16.08 3.88
C GLU A 76 7.64 -16.31 4.39
N ASN A 77 6.71 -15.39 4.09
CA ASN A 77 5.35 -15.39 4.63
C ASN A 77 4.31 -15.28 3.52
N SER A 78 3.07 -15.59 3.89
CA SER A 78 1.91 -15.41 3.01
C SER A 78 1.11 -14.19 3.47
N TYR A 79 0.69 -13.35 2.53
CA TYR A 79 -0.01 -12.10 2.80
C TYR A 79 -1.28 -11.96 1.97
N GLU A 80 -2.16 -11.12 2.44
CA GLU A 80 -3.25 -10.57 1.66
C GLU A 80 -2.74 -9.35 0.89
N PHE A 81 -3.08 -9.29 -0.39
CA PHE A 81 -2.69 -8.19 -1.26
C PHE A 81 -3.89 -7.35 -1.66
N ALA A 82 -3.66 -6.09 -1.92
CA ALA A 82 -4.66 -5.20 -2.49
C ALA A 82 -4.07 -4.45 -3.68
N MET A 83 -4.87 -4.35 -4.74
CA MET A 83 -4.56 -3.57 -5.93
C MET A 83 -5.58 -2.45 -6.06
N ASP A 84 -5.08 -1.21 -6.22
CA ASP A 84 -5.94 -0.04 -6.41
C ASP A 84 -5.17 1.08 -7.14
N ARG A 85 -5.90 2.07 -7.65
CA ARG A 85 -5.33 3.22 -8.32
C ARG A 85 -5.30 4.43 -7.42
N THR A 86 -4.25 5.21 -7.55
CA THR A 86 -4.19 6.54 -6.96
C THR A 86 -3.92 7.57 -8.04
N ASN A 87 -4.78 8.59 -8.14
CA ASN A 87 -4.68 9.64 -9.14
C ASN A 87 -4.77 11.02 -8.50
N TRP A 88 -4.15 12.02 -9.14
CA TRP A 88 -4.29 13.44 -8.83
C TRP A 88 -3.91 14.29 -10.04
N LYS A 89 -4.19 15.58 -9.97
CA LYS A 89 -3.86 16.53 -11.02
C LYS A 89 -2.81 17.52 -10.55
N LEU A 90 -1.84 17.80 -11.40
CA LEU A 90 -0.90 18.91 -11.25
C LEU A 90 -1.05 19.85 -12.47
N GLY A 91 -1.80 20.93 -12.27
CA GLY A 91 -2.20 21.79 -13.37
C GLY A 91 -3.04 21.00 -14.40
N ARG A 92 -2.54 20.90 -15.65
CA ARG A 92 -3.19 20.13 -16.73
C ARG A 92 -2.76 18.65 -16.77
N THR A 93 -1.72 18.26 -16.04
CA THR A 93 -1.20 16.88 -16.05
C THR A 93 -1.96 16.01 -15.08
N SER A 94 -2.56 14.94 -15.57
CA SER A 94 -3.15 13.86 -14.75
C SER A 94 -2.05 12.86 -14.42
N ILE A 95 -1.92 12.54 -13.16
CA ILE A 95 -1.00 11.52 -12.64
C ILE A 95 -1.85 10.35 -12.18
N ASN A 96 -1.50 9.15 -12.63
CA ASN A 96 -2.25 7.94 -12.35
C ASN A 96 -1.28 6.79 -12.08
N LEU A 97 -1.32 6.22 -10.88
CA LEU A 97 -0.50 5.08 -10.49
C LEU A 97 -1.40 3.91 -10.14
N LEU A 98 -1.13 2.75 -10.73
CA LEU A 98 -1.67 1.48 -10.28
C LEU A 98 -0.70 0.89 -9.27
N VAL A 99 -1.18 0.63 -8.05
CA VAL A 99 -0.35 0.24 -6.91
C VAL A 99 -0.79 -1.12 -6.40
N LEU A 100 0.17 -2.00 -6.16
CA LEU A 100 0.03 -3.24 -5.42
C LEU A 100 0.60 -3.05 -4.01
N SER A 101 -0.16 -3.41 -3.01
CA SER A 101 0.25 -3.43 -1.61
C SER A 101 -0.06 -4.78 -0.96
N PHE A 102 0.62 -5.11 0.13
CA PHE A 102 0.25 -6.22 0.99
C PHE A 102 -0.16 -5.73 2.38
N ASN A 103 -1.02 -6.47 3.04
CA ASN A 103 -1.48 -6.17 4.39
C ASN A 103 -0.53 -6.77 5.43
N TRP A 104 0.11 -5.91 6.22
CA TRP A 104 0.99 -6.27 7.33
C TRP A 104 0.43 -5.68 8.62
N HIS A 105 -0.07 -6.53 9.55
CA HIS A 105 -0.72 -6.08 10.79
C HIS A 105 -1.80 -4.99 10.56
N ASP A 106 -2.70 -5.24 9.59
CA ASP A 106 -3.77 -4.31 9.17
C ASP A 106 -3.28 -2.96 8.60
N ILE A 107 -2.06 -2.94 8.10
CA ILE A 107 -1.46 -1.79 7.41
C ILE A 107 -1.11 -2.21 5.99
N ALA A 108 -1.56 -1.45 5.00
CA ALA A 108 -1.11 -1.66 3.63
C ALA A 108 0.32 -1.12 3.46
N ILE A 109 1.23 -2.00 3.03
CA ILE A 109 2.60 -1.63 2.66
C ILE A 109 2.69 -1.68 1.14
N PRO A 110 3.09 -0.59 0.45
CA PRO A 110 3.24 -0.61 -0.99
C PRO A 110 4.35 -1.58 -1.38
N LEU A 111 4.15 -2.36 -2.44
CA LEU A 111 5.13 -3.34 -2.90
C LEU A 111 5.64 -3.06 -4.30
N TYR A 112 4.71 -2.79 -5.22
CA TYR A 112 5.03 -2.51 -6.62
C TYR A 112 3.98 -1.56 -7.22
N TRP A 113 4.36 -0.78 -8.24
CA TRP A 113 3.46 0.16 -8.93
C TRP A 113 3.93 0.45 -10.35
N ILE A 114 2.98 0.82 -11.17
CA ILE A 114 3.20 1.26 -12.54
C ILE A 114 2.50 2.61 -12.77
N PHE A 115 3.13 3.46 -13.57
CA PHE A 115 2.51 4.70 -14.04
C PHE A 115 1.58 4.36 -15.21
N LEU A 116 0.34 4.84 -15.15
CA LEU A 116 -0.63 4.67 -16.22
C LEU A 116 -0.67 5.94 -17.08
N ASP A 117 -0.30 5.79 -18.34
CA ASP A 117 -0.31 6.90 -19.31
C ASP A 117 -1.69 6.99 -20.00
N ASN A 118 -2.74 7.31 -19.22
CA ASN A 118 -4.11 7.32 -19.70
C ASN A 118 -4.96 8.48 -19.17
N ASN A 119 -4.35 9.62 -18.87
CA ASN A 119 -5.03 10.85 -18.42
C ASN A 119 -6.02 10.67 -17.26
N GLY A 120 -5.76 9.72 -16.36
CA GLY A 120 -6.62 9.43 -15.20
C GLY A 120 -7.74 8.42 -15.47
N GLY A 121 -7.76 7.78 -16.64
CA GLY A 121 -8.65 6.68 -16.97
C GLY A 121 -8.36 5.39 -16.21
N ASN A 122 -9.18 4.36 -16.38
CA ASN A 122 -8.99 3.05 -15.76
C ASN A 122 -7.74 2.36 -16.32
N SER A 123 -7.09 1.51 -15.50
CA SER A 123 -6.04 0.60 -15.98
C SER A 123 -6.63 -0.36 -17.01
N ASN A 124 -5.85 -0.71 -18.03
CA ASN A 124 -6.20 -1.77 -18.95
C ASN A 124 -5.92 -3.16 -18.34
N THR A 125 -6.27 -4.22 -19.03
CA THR A 125 -6.06 -5.60 -18.55
C THR A 125 -4.58 -5.96 -18.51
N ASP A 126 -3.79 -5.50 -19.49
CA ASP A 126 -2.35 -5.78 -19.57
C ASP A 126 -1.58 -5.14 -18.43
N ASP A 127 -1.94 -3.92 -18.01
CA ASP A 127 -1.37 -3.26 -16.84
C ASP A 127 -1.55 -4.12 -15.57
N ARG A 128 -2.76 -4.67 -15.38
CA ARG A 128 -3.11 -5.52 -14.22
C ARG A 128 -2.36 -6.84 -14.26
N ILE A 129 -2.33 -7.49 -15.43
CA ILE A 129 -1.58 -8.73 -15.65
C ILE A 129 -0.10 -8.48 -15.40
N SER A 130 0.49 -7.41 -15.93
CA SER A 130 1.89 -7.06 -15.72
C SER A 130 2.22 -6.85 -14.25
N LEU A 131 1.34 -6.19 -13.50
CA LEU A 131 1.50 -5.94 -12.07
C LEU A 131 1.54 -7.26 -11.28
N ILE A 132 0.61 -8.19 -11.55
CA ILE A 132 0.53 -9.47 -10.83
C ILE A 132 1.60 -10.46 -11.33
N SER A 133 1.95 -10.46 -12.61
CA SER A 133 3.07 -11.25 -13.15
C SER A 133 4.39 -10.87 -12.48
N TRP A 134 4.61 -9.57 -12.22
CA TRP A 134 5.77 -9.12 -11.45
C TRP A 134 5.75 -9.71 -10.03
N LEU A 135 4.59 -9.71 -9.34
CA LEU A 135 4.44 -10.30 -8.01
C LEU A 135 4.79 -11.79 -8.01
N ILE A 136 4.20 -12.55 -8.93
CA ILE A 136 4.39 -14.01 -9.03
C ILE A 136 5.86 -14.37 -9.34
N LYS A 137 6.49 -13.60 -10.23
CA LYS A 137 7.90 -13.78 -10.59
C LYS A 137 8.84 -13.59 -9.39
N HIS A 138 8.56 -12.62 -8.50
CA HIS A 138 9.44 -12.27 -7.38
C HIS A 138 9.12 -13.05 -6.10
N TYR A 139 7.85 -13.36 -5.85
CA TYR A 139 7.40 -13.93 -4.56
C TYR A 139 6.61 -15.23 -4.69
N ARG A 140 6.34 -15.72 -5.93
CA ARG A 140 5.51 -16.90 -6.23
C ARG A 140 4.04 -16.74 -5.81
N SER A 141 3.13 -17.49 -6.45
CA SER A 141 1.68 -17.38 -6.21
C SER A 141 1.24 -17.80 -4.80
N HIS A 142 1.93 -18.74 -4.16
CA HIS A 142 1.57 -19.23 -2.84
C HIS A 142 1.75 -18.19 -1.71
N THR A 143 2.49 -17.10 -1.94
CA THR A 143 2.57 -15.98 -0.98
C THR A 143 1.28 -15.17 -0.95
N VAL A 144 0.40 -15.33 -1.94
CA VAL A 144 -0.87 -14.60 -2.05
C VAL A 144 -1.97 -15.40 -1.35
N VAL A 145 -2.35 -14.98 -0.14
CA VAL A 145 -3.52 -15.55 0.56
C VAL A 145 -4.80 -15.16 -0.16
N ASN A 146 -4.97 -13.87 -0.44
CA ASN A 146 -6.04 -13.31 -1.26
C ASN A 146 -5.57 -12.00 -1.91
N LEU A 147 -5.99 -11.76 -3.14
CA LEU A 147 -5.87 -10.48 -3.83
C LEU A 147 -7.21 -9.75 -3.78
N PHE A 148 -7.22 -8.51 -3.31
CA PHE A 148 -8.40 -7.65 -3.27
C PHE A 148 -8.34 -6.57 -4.35
N ALA A 149 -9.47 -6.32 -5.00
CA ALA A 149 -9.60 -5.21 -5.95
C ALA A 149 -11.05 -4.70 -6.02
N ASP A 150 -11.23 -3.42 -6.38
CA ASP A 150 -12.56 -2.82 -6.56
C ASP A 150 -13.16 -3.17 -7.93
N ARG A 151 -14.43 -2.77 -8.11
CA ARG A 151 -15.31 -3.10 -9.25
C ARG A 151 -14.82 -2.64 -10.64
N GLU A 152 -13.77 -1.84 -10.71
CA GLU A 152 -13.16 -1.42 -11.99
C GLU A 152 -12.18 -2.44 -12.55
N PHE A 153 -11.65 -3.34 -11.73
CA PHE A 153 -10.56 -4.22 -12.10
C PHE A 153 -10.98 -5.55 -12.75
N PRO A 154 -12.07 -6.22 -12.34
CA PRO A 154 -12.44 -7.50 -12.94
C PRO A 154 -12.72 -7.39 -14.44
N SER A 155 -12.02 -8.19 -15.25
CA SER A 155 -12.29 -8.46 -16.66
C SER A 155 -12.19 -9.97 -16.93
N ILE A 156 -12.72 -10.43 -18.07
CA ILE A 156 -12.71 -11.85 -18.43
C ILE A 156 -11.27 -12.39 -18.43
N GLU A 157 -10.39 -11.68 -19.12
CA GLU A 157 -8.98 -12.09 -19.33
C GLU A 157 -8.21 -12.02 -18.02
N PHE A 158 -8.42 -10.98 -17.21
CA PHE A 158 -7.72 -10.83 -15.93
C PHE A 158 -8.11 -11.93 -14.93
N LEU A 159 -9.40 -12.23 -14.82
CA LEU A 159 -9.86 -13.32 -13.95
C LEU A 159 -9.36 -14.68 -14.42
N ARG A 160 -9.34 -14.92 -15.74
CA ARG A 160 -8.77 -16.15 -16.33
C ARG A 160 -7.28 -16.29 -16.01
N PHE A 161 -6.52 -15.21 -16.16
CA PHE A 161 -5.10 -15.18 -15.79
C PHE A 161 -4.89 -15.54 -14.31
N LEU A 162 -5.64 -14.93 -13.38
CA LEU A 162 -5.53 -15.23 -11.95
C LEU A 162 -5.84 -16.69 -11.63
N LEU A 163 -6.84 -17.28 -12.31
CA LEU A 163 -7.18 -18.69 -12.15
C LEU A 163 -6.07 -19.61 -12.67
N GLN A 164 -5.46 -19.30 -13.81
CA GLN A 164 -4.35 -20.06 -14.41
C GLN A 164 -3.10 -20.03 -13.52
N GLU A 165 -2.81 -18.86 -12.92
CA GLU A 165 -1.67 -18.68 -12.01
C GLU A 165 -1.96 -19.15 -10.56
N ASN A 166 -3.14 -19.72 -10.29
CA ASN A 166 -3.57 -20.17 -8.96
C ASN A 166 -3.52 -19.04 -7.90
N VAL A 167 -3.84 -17.81 -8.30
CA VAL A 167 -3.95 -16.67 -7.39
C VAL A 167 -5.35 -16.61 -6.82
N ASN A 168 -5.48 -16.65 -5.50
CA ASN A 168 -6.76 -16.45 -4.83
C ASN A 168 -7.14 -14.98 -4.82
N PHE A 169 -8.42 -14.69 -5.02
CA PHE A 169 -8.92 -13.33 -5.05
C PHE A 169 -10.33 -13.18 -4.48
N VAL A 170 -10.60 -11.98 -3.98
CA VAL A 170 -11.95 -11.50 -3.63
C VAL A 170 -12.11 -10.10 -4.19
N PHE A 171 -12.92 -9.97 -5.22
CA PHE A 171 -13.13 -8.72 -5.95
C PHE A 171 -14.55 -8.21 -5.82
N ARG A 172 -14.70 -6.90 -5.68
CA ARG A 172 -15.99 -6.27 -5.91
C ARG A 172 -16.29 -6.27 -7.42
N ILE A 173 -17.56 -6.47 -7.78
CA ILE A 173 -18.02 -6.50 -9.16
C ILE A 173 -19.24 -5.58 -9.33
N LYS A 174 -19.48 -5.11 -10.55
CA LYS A 174 -20.67 -4.33 -10.85
C LYS A 174 -21.92 -5.21 -10.78
N ASP A 175 -23.00 -4.71 -10.23
CA ASP A 175 -24.26 -5.43 -10.01
C ASP A 175 -25.07 -5.65 -11.28
N ASN A 176 -24.72 -5.00 -12.38
CA ASN A 176 -25.33 -5.20 -13.71
C ASN A 176 -24.70 -6.34 -14.52
N ILE A 177 -23.64 -6.99 -14.02
CA ILE A 177 -23.03 -8.17 -14.64
C ILE A 177 -24.04 -9.32 -14.67
N VAL A 178 -24.05 -10.06 -15.79
CA VAL A 178 -24.91 -11.22 -15.99
C VAL A 178 -24.25 -12.47 -15.40
N ALA A 179 -24.98 -13.14 -14.52
CA ALA A 179 -24.66 -14.47 -14.05
C ALA A 179 -25.44 -15.50 -14.88
N THR A 180 -24.74 -16.56 -15.26
CA THR A 180 -25.34 -17.72 -15.91
C THR A 180 -25.57 -18.81 -14.88
N ASP A 181 -26.77 -19.32 -14.82
CA ASP A 181 -27.18 -20.42 -13.97
C ASP A 181 -27.89 -21.50 -14.80
N THR A 182 -27.87 -22.72 -14.32
CA THR A 182 -28.64 -23.82 -14.89
C THR A 182 -29.71 -24.25 -13.90
N VAL A 183 -30.96 -24.02 -14.25
CA VAL A 183 -32.11 -24.40 -13.42
C VAL A 183 -32.94 -25.40 -14.21
N LYS A 184 -33.13 -26.62 -13.67
CA LYS A 184 -33.87 -27.71 -14.32
C LYS A 184 -33.44 -27.97 -15.78
N GLY A 185 -32.12 -27.97 -16.02
CA GLY A 185 -31.56 -28.19 -17.37
C GLY A 185 -31.63 -26.98 -18.34
N LYS A 186 -32.31 -25.89 -17.95
CA LYS A 186 -32.39 -24.67 -18.75
C LYS A 186 -31.39 -23.63 -18.32
N LEU A 187 -30.73 -23.00 -19.29
CA LEU A 187 -29.78 -21.89 -19.04
C LEU A 187 -30.60 -20.66 -18.64
N LEU A 188 -30.29 -20.11 -17.47
CA LEU A 188 -30.92 -18.90 -16.96
C LEU A 188 -29.87 -17.77 -16.86
N LEU A 189 -30.12 -16.67 -17.57
CA LEU A 189 -29.28 -15.47 -17.55
C LEU A 189 -29.99 -14.42 -16.72
N LYS A 190 -29.32 -13.99 -15.62
CA LYS A 190 -29.84 -12.91 -14.76
C LYS A 190 -28.73 -11.94 -14.36
N LYS A 191 -29.03 -10.63 -14.38
CA LYS A 191 -28.15 -9.63 -13.78
C LYS A 191 -28.09 -9.81 -12.27
N LEU A 192 -26.94 -9.53 -11.66
CA LEU A 192 -26.71 -9.74 -10.22
C LEU A 192 -27.72 -8.96 -9.36
N HIS A 193 -28.05 -7.72 -9.71
CA HIS A 193 -29.07 -6.96 -8.98
C HIS A 193 -30.47 -7.61 -9.03
N GLN A 194 -30.82 -8.31 -10.10
CA GLN A 194 -32.08 -9.07 -10.22
C GLN A 194 -32.02 -10.35 -9.38
N LEU A 195 -30.84 -10.99 -9.34
CA LEU A 195 -30.62 -12.22 -8.58
C LEU A 195 -30.81 -11.97 -7.08
N PHE A 196 -30.29 -10.84 -6.60
CA PHE A 196 -30.30 -10.46 -5.17
C PHE A 196 -31.37 -9.39 -4.84
N LYS A 197 -32.43 -9.24 -5.65
CA LYS A 197 -33.48 -8.23 -5.42
C LYS A 197 -34.19 -8.37 -4.08
N LYS A 198 -34.31 -9.60 -3.56
CA LYS A 198 -34.97 -9.91 -2.28
C LYS A 198 -34.08 -9.76 -1.06
N LEU A 199 -32.79 -9.44 -1.23
CA LEU A 199 -31.86 -9.28 -0.10
C LEU A 199 -32.23 -8.03 0.71
N VAL A 200 -32.46 -8.23 2.01
CA VAL A 200 -32.87 -7.17 2.93
C VAL A 200 -31.68 -6.27 3.29
N ASN A 201 -31.97 -4.99 3.55
CA ASN A 201 -30.94 -4.02 3.97
C ASN A 201 -30.26 -4.48 5.27
N GLY A 202 -28.95 -4.32 5.33
CA GLY A 202 -28.11 -4.76 6.46
C GLY A 202 -27.64 -6.20 6.38
N ASN A 203 -28.32 -7.06 5.58
CA ASN A 203 -27.99 -8.48 5.47
C ASN A 203 -26.99 -8.78 4.35
N PHE A 204 -26.37 -9.95 4.43
CA PHE A 204 -25.56 -10.52 3.36
C PHE A 204 -25.87 -11.98 3.12
N VAL A 205 -25.49 -12.47 1.95
CA VAL A 205 -25.49 -13.88 1.56
C VAL A 205 -24.14 -14.24 0.94
N ALA A 206 -23.55 -15.35 1.34
CA ALA A 206 -22.42 -15.98 0.66
C ALA A 206 -22.93 -17.26 0.02
N GLU A 207 -23.04 -17.29 -1.31
CA GLU A 207 -23.53 -18.47 -2.01
C GLU A 207 -22.44 -19.55 -2.05
N THR A 208 -22.76 -20.74 -1.65
CA THR A 208 -21.90 -21.94 -1.80
C THR A 208 -21.90 -22.47 -3.23
N LYS A 209 -22.88 -22.03 -4.03
CA LYS A 209 -23.01 -22.41 -5.43
C LYS A 209 -22.07 -21.61 -6.31
N ILE A 210 -21.33 -22.31 -7.17
CA ILE A 210 -20.49 -21.68 -8.22
C ILE A 210 -21.39 -21.21 -9.36
N ARG A 211 -21.16 -19.97 -9.80
CA ARG A 211 -21.85 -19.37 -10.96
C ARG A 211 -20.86 -19.04 -12.07
N LYS A 212 -21.32 -19.05 -13.32
CA LYS A 212 -20.54 -18.55 -14.44
C LYS A 212 -20.77 -17.03 -14.57
N LEU A 213 -19.71 -16.23 -14.40
CA LEU A 213 -19.69 -14.79 -14.58
C LEU A 213 -18.40 -14.41 -15.31
N LEU A 214 -18.48 -13.45 -16.25
CA LEU A 214 -17.33 -13.03 -17.03
C LEU A 214 -16.54 -14.26 -17.57
N ASP A 215 -17.26 -15.24 -18.11
CA ASP A 215 -16.76 -16.54 -18.61
C ASP A 215 -15.98 -17.40 -17.62
N ASN A 216 -15.95 -17.02 -16.34
CA ASN A 216 -15.26 -17.76 -15.29
C ASN A 216 -16.24 -18.36 -14.28
N ARG A 217 -15.85 -19.47 -13.64
CA ARG A 217 -16.64 -20.14 -12.58
C ARG A 217 -16.23 -19.60 -11.23
N LEU A 218 -17.14 -18.87 -10.57
CA LEU A 218 -16.85 -18.10 -9.36
C LEU A 218 -17.92 -18.29 -8.29
N PHE A 219 -17.51 -18.16 -7.03
CA PHE A 219 -18.42 -17.96 -5.91
C PHE A 219 -18.88 -16.50 -5.91
N VAL A 220 -20.14 -16.29 -5.50
CA VAL A 220 -20.78 -14.97 -5.46
C VAL A 220 -21.27 -14.70 -4.06
N SER A 221 -20.98 -13.50 -3.56
CA SER A 221 -21.51 -13.02 -2.29
C SER A 221 -22.12 -11.65 -2.49
N ALA A 222 -23.28 -11.41 -1.88
CA ALA A 222 -23.97 -10.14 -2.00
C ALA A 222 -24.34 -9.58 -0.63
N ARG A 223 -24.18 -8.28 -0.46
CA ARG A 223 -24.62 -7.54 0.74
C ARG A 223 -25.40 -6.32 0.31
N ARG A 224 -26.51 -6.07 1.00
CA ARG A 224 -27.21 -4.79 0.88
C ARG A 224 -26.88 -3.97 2.12
N ASN A 225 -26.25 -2.83 1.94
CA ASN A 225 -25.92 -1.94 3.06
C ASN A 225 -27.19 -1.28 3.62
N HIS A 226 -27.08 -0.58 4.77
CA HIS A 226 -28.23 0.08 5.41
C HIS A 226 -28.87 1.17 4.54
N LYS A 227 -28.13 1.71 3.56
CA LYS A 227 -28.64 2.69 2.59
C LYS A 227 -29.31 2.06 1.37
N GLY A 228 -29.41 0.71 1.33
CA GLY A 228 -30.02 -0.03 0.24
C GLY A 228 -29.09 -0.29 -0.96
N GLU A 229 -27.80 0.12 -0.94
CA GLU A 229 -26.87 -0.16 -2.01
C GLU A 229 -26.48 -1.64 -2.01
N LEU A 230 -26.54 -2.28 -3.18
CA LEU A 230 -26.11 -3.66 -3.36
C LEU A 230 -24.60 -3.70 -3.66
N ILE A 231 -23.86 -4.41 -2.82
CA ILE A 231 -22.44 -4.70 -2.99
C ILE A 231 -22.31 -6.18 -3.33
N VAL A 232 -21.68 -6.49 -4.46
CA VAL A 232 -21.46 -7.87 -4.88
C VAL A 232 -19.98 -8.16 -4.94
N LEU A 233 -19.58 -9.28 -4.35
CA LEU A 233 -18.21 -9.81 -4.36
C LEU A 233 -18.19 -11.11 -5.15
N VAL A 234 -17.07 -11.35 -5.84
CA VAL A 234 -16.74 -12.61 -6.50
C VAL A 234 -15.40 -13.12 -6.03
N SER A 235 -15.26 -14.43 -5.93
CA SER A 235 -14.02 -15.10 -5.50
C SER A 235 -13.88 -16.46 -6.18
N ASN A 236 -12.65 -16.96 -6.30
CA ASN A 236 -12.38 -18.31 -6.79
C ASN A 236 -12.44 -19.36 -5.67
N GLN A 237 -12.52 -18.94 -4.41
CA GLN A 237 -12.72 -19.79 -3.26
C GLN A 237 -13.97 -19.37 -2.46
N PHE A 238 -14.60 -20.33 -1.77
CA PHE A 238 -15.69 -20.02 -0.87
C PHE A 238 -15.17 -19.40 0.43
N HIS A 239 -15.82 -18.30 0.84
CA HIS A 239 -15.56 -17.62 2.12
C HIS A 239 -16.86 -17.48 2.89
N GLN A 240 -16.87 -17.87 4.17
CA GLN A 240 -18.04 -17.73 5.03
C GLN A 240 -18.36 -16.25 5.33
N ASN A 241 -17.34 -15.43 5.57
CA ASN A 241 -17.44 -13.99 5.86
C ASN A 241 -16.71 -13.14 4.81
N PRO A 242 -17.14 -13.14 3.55
CA PRO A 242 -16.40 -12.50 2.45
C PRO A 242 -16.33 -10.98 2.58
N PHE A 243 -17.32 -10.34 3.21
CA PHE A 243 -17.38 -8.89 3.37
C PHE A 243 -16.43 -8.38 4.44
N GLU A 244 -16.23 -9.12 5.52
CA GLU A 244 -15.22 -8.82 6.53
C GLU A 244 -13.82 -8.98 5.94
N LEU A 245 -13.60 -10.05 5.18
CA LEU A 245 -12.34 -10.28 4.47
C LEU A 245 -12.05 -9.15 3.48
N TYR A 246 -13.02 -8.79 2.63
CA TYR A 246 -12.88 -7.73 1.64
C TYR A 246 -12.69 -6.33 2.26
N ALA A 247 -13.19 -6.09 3.46
CA ALA A 247 -13.02 -4.82 4.15
C ALA A 247 -11.53 -4.46 4.35
N ARG A 248 -10.63 -5.44 4.40
CA ARG A 248 -9.18 -5.25 4.51
C ARG A 248 -8.58 -4.57 3.28
N ARG A 249 -9.27 -4.57 2.13
CA ARG A 249 -8.90 -3.76 0.96
C ARG A 249 -8.78 -2.26 1.31
N TRP A 250 -9.59 -1.77 2.26
CA TRP A 250 -9.57 -0.37 2.68
C TRP A 250 -8.19 0.12 3.14
N ASN A 251 -7.32 -0.77 3.55
CA ASN A 251 -5.98 -0.42 4.01
C ASN A 251 -5.15 0.28 2.90
N ILE A 252 -5.36 -0.05 1.61
CA ILE A 252 -4.65 0.63 0.50
C ILE A 252 -5.15 2.08 0.34
N GLU A 253 -6.42 2.37 0.60
CA GLU A 253 -6.93 3.74 0.59
C GLU A 253 -6.35 4.56 1.75
N CYS A 254 -6.16 3.92 2.91
CA CYS A 254 -5.45 4.51 4.04
C CYS A 254 -3.98 4.81 3.70
N LEU A 255 -3.29 3.94 2.96
CA LEU A 255 -1.95 4.18 2.43
C LEU A 255 -1.94 5.42 1.54
N PHE A 256 -2.86 5.53 0.57
CA PHE A 256 -2.94 6.68 -0.32
C PHE A 256 -3.16 8.00 0.45
N ASN A 257 -4.04 8.00 1.43
CA ASN A 257 -4.26 9.17 2.28
C ASN A 257 -3.00 9.61 3.03
N LYS A 258 -2.14 8.66 3.48
CA LYS A 258 -0.88 8.98 4.19
C LYS A 258 0.19 9.50 3.23
N THR A 259 0.28 8.96 2.03
CA THR A 259 1.27 9.39 1.05
C THR A 259 0.88 10.71 0.36
N LYS A 260 -0.41 10.94 0.11
CA LYS A 260 -0.91 12.13 -0.60
C LYS A 260 -1.04 13.36 0.30
N THR A 261 -1.93 13.34 1.27
CA THR A 261 -2.36 14.56 1.99
C THR A 261 -2.01 14.55 3.46
N LYS A 262 -2.26 13.45 4.17
CA LYS A 262 -2.15 13.38 5.64
C LYS A 262 -0.78 12.98 6.17
N GLY A 263 0.23 12.82 5.32
CA GLY A 263 1.58 12.41 5.72
C GLY A 263 2.66 13.20 5.01
N PHE A 264 2.96 12.87 3.76
CA PHE A 264 4.09 13.43 3.02
C PHE A 264 3.71 14.46 1.97
N ASN A 265 2.41 14.68 1.73
CA ASN A 265 1.88 15.67 0.81
C ASN A 265 2.44 15.55 -0.63
N MET A 266 2.34 14.36 -1.22
CA MET A 266 2.89 14.05 -2.53
C MET A 266 2.33 14.95 -3.64
N GLU A 267 1.08 15.41 -3.49
CA GLU A 267 0.42 16.27 -4.45
C GLU A 267 1.08 17.66 -4.60
N SER A 268 1.90 18.08 -3.61
CA SER A 268 2.64 19.36 -3.65
C SER A 268 4.02 19.28 -4.31
N SER A 269 4.35 18.17 -4.99
CA SER A 269 5.68 17.97 -5.59
C SER A 269 5.96 18.85 -6.79
N HIS A 270 4.93 19.27 -7.51
CA HIS A 270 5.03 19.94 -8.82
C HIS A 270 5.84 19.16 -9.87
N ILE A 271 5.97 17.83 -9.71
CA ILE A 271 6.68 16.95 -10.63
C ILE A 271 5.64 16.31 -11.56
N THR A 272 5.87 16.43 -12.86
CA THR A 272 4.95 15.95 -13.92
C THR A 272 5.54 14.84 -14.78
N LYS A 273 6.87 14.69 -14.81
CA LYS A 273 7.55 13.64 -15.62
C LYS A 273 7.28 12.27 -15.00
N PRO A 274 6.75 11.27 -15.78
CA PRO A 274 6.39 9.93 -15.28
C PRO A 274 7.52 9.26 -14.48
N ASP A 275 8.71 9.17 -15.04
CA ASP A 275 9.86 8.53 -14.38
C ASP A 275 10.22 9.17 -13.04
N ARG A 276 10.17 10.51 -12.97
CA ARG A 276 10.41 11.24 -11.72
C ARG A 276 9.29 11.02 -10.71
N ILE A 277 8.04 10.84 -11.16
CA ILE A 277 6.90 10.53 -10.28
C ILE A 277 7.08 9.13 -9.68
N VAL A 278 7.44 8.15 -10.50
CA VAL A 278 7.74 6.78 -10.04
C VAL A 278 8.89 6.80 -9.04
N ALA A 279 9.99 7.49 -9.34
CA ALA A 279 11.13 7.64 -8.42
C ALA A 279 10.74 8.34 -7.12
N LEU A 280 9.93 9.40 -7.18
CA LEU A 280 9.43 10.10 -6.01
C LEU A 280 8.51 9.22 -5.17
N PHE A 281 7.60 8.46 -5.81
CA PHE A 281 6.74 7.54 -5.12
C PHE A 281 7.55 6.44 -4.40
N THR A 282 8.64 5.94 -5.03
CA THR A 282 9.55 4.99 -4.38
C THR A 282 10.19 5.58 -3.11
N ILE A 283 10.65 6.82 -3.17
CA ILE A 283 11.24 7.50 -2.00
C ILE A 283 10.20 7.65 -0.87
N ILE A 284 8.97 8.02 -1.23
CA ILE A 284 7.86 8.12 -0.28
C ILE A 284 7.49 6.75 0.27
N ALA A 285 7.45 5.72 -0.58
CA ALA A 285 7.16 4.35 -0.17
C ALA A 285 8.21 3.84 0.84
N ILE A 286 9.50 4.14 0.64
CA ILE A 286 10.55 3.85 1.61
C ILE A 286 10.26 4.57 2.93
N ALA A 287 10.02 5.89 2.91
CA ALA A 287 9.75 6.68 4.10
C ALA A 287 8.50 6.16 4.86
N TYR A 288 7.43 5.85 4.14
CA TYR A 288 6.19 5.31 4.68
C TYR A 288 6.41 3.94 5.34
N SER A 289 7.08 3.03 4.63
CA SER A 289 7.36 1.68 5.13
C SER A 289 8.20 1.70 6.40
N TYR A 290 9.21 2.57 6.48
CA TYR A 290 9.98 2.78 7.71
C TYR A 290 9.12 3.30 8.86
N CYS A 291 8.25 4.29 8.61
CA CYS A 291 7.35 4.79 9.65
C CYS A 291 6.39 3.70 10.14
N CYS A 292 5.86 2.87 9.24
CA CYS A 292 4.98 1.75 9.63
C CYS A 292 5.73 0.69 10.43
N TYR A 293 6.93 0.31 9.99
CA TYR A 293 7.77 -0.69 10.67
C TYR A 293 8.13 -0.24 12.10
N ILE A 294 8.64 0.98 12.25
CA ILE A 294 8.98 1.55 13.56
C ILE A 294 7.74 1.76 14.43
N GLY A 295 6.63 2.18 13.82
CA GLY A 295 5.37 2.38 14.54
C GLY A 295 4.80 1.07 15.09
N GLN A 296 4.88 -0.03 14.34
CA GLN A 296 4.47 -1.35 14.78
C GLN A 296 5.40 -1.88 15.88
N PHE A 297 6.70 -1.71 15.72
CA PHE A 297 7.68 -2.06 16.76
C PHE A 297 7.39 -1.30 18.06
N LYS A 298 7.14 0.01 17.98
CA LYS A 298 6.72 0.80 19.14
C LYS A 298 5.42 0.28 19.75
N HIS A 299 4.43 -0.03 18.92
CA HIS A 299 3.13 -0.53 19.36
C HIS A 299 3.23 -1.88 20.10
N SER A 300 4.17 -2.75 19.72
CA SER A 300 4.42 -4.01 20.41
C SER A 300 5.02 -3.83 21.82
N ILE A 301 5.75 -2.74 22.06
CA ILE A 301 6.36 -2.42 23.37
C ILE A 301 5.39 -1.58 24.21
N ASN A 302 4.81 -0.55 23.62
CA ASN A 302 3.87 0.38 24.26
C ASN A 302 2.65 0.54 23.36
N PRO A 303 1.58 -0.23 23.61
CA PRO A 303 0.38 -0.22 22.78
C PRO A 303 -0.25 1.16 22.66
N ILE A 304 -0.64 1.53 21.46
CA ILE A 304 -1.35 2.77 21.19
C ILE A 304 -2.70 2.72 21.94
N LYS A 305 -2.96 3.73 22.76
CA LYS A 305 -4.22 3.86 23.49
C LYS A 305 -5.41 3.81 22.53
N GLU A 306 -6.46 3.13 22.94
CA GLU A 306 -7.71 3.06 22.22
C GLU A 306 -8.69 4.11 22.74
N LYS A 307 -9.56 4.59 21.89
CA LYS A 307 -10.65 5.51 22.22
C LYS A 307 -11.90 5.13 21.45
N TYR A 308 -13.06 5.48 21.99
CA TYR A 308 -14.33 5.32 21.30
C TYR A 308 -14.59 6.53 20.41
N ILE A 309 -14.87 6.28 19.13
CA ILE A 309 -15.32 7.29 18.16
C ILE A 309 -16.60 6.75 17.56
N HIS A 310 -17.72 7.44 17.73
CA HIS A 310 -19.04 6.98 17.30
C HIS A 310 -19.36 5.56 17.77
N ASN A 311 -19.09 5.25 19.05
CA ASN A 311 -19.26 3.94 19.68
C ASN A 311 -18.42 2.81 19.07
N ILE A 312 -17.47 3.11 18.21
CA ILE A 312 -16.52 2.14 17.66
C ILE A 312 -15.17 2.31 18.35
N LYS A 313 -14.65 1.23 18.92
CA LYS A 313 -13.32 1.19 19.54
C LYS A 313 -12.23 1.30 18.48
N GLN A 314 -11.40 2.34 18.54
CA GLN A 314 -10.36 2.61 17.57
C GLN A 314 -9.07 3.07 18.24
N LYS A 315 -7.92 2.78 17.63
CA LYS A 315 -6.64 3.33 18.07
C LYS A 315 -6.66 4.85 18.01
N SER A 316 -6.16 5.53 19.05
CA SER A 316 -6.15 7.00 19.15
C SER A 316 -5.32 7.67 18.05
N LYS A 317 -4.33 6.96 17.50
CA LYS A 317 -3.52 7.35 16.33
C LYS A 317 -3.14 6.11 15.51
N SER A 318 -2.86 6.30 14.22
CA SER A 318 -2.44 5.19 13.35
C SER A 318 -1.01 4.73 13.69
N ILE A 319 -0.69 3.48 13.37
CA ILE A 319 0.67 2.93 13.48
C ILE A 319 1.67 3.80 12.69
N PHE A 320 1.35 4.17 11.44
CA PHE A 320 2.16 5.10 10.65
C PHE A 320 2.46 6.40 11.41
N ARG A 321 1.44 7.04 11.98
CA ARG A 321 1.61 8.30 12.73
C ARG A 321 2.46 8.09 13.98
N SER A 322 2.28 6.98 14.69
CA SER A 322 3.10 6.64 15.86
C SER A 322 4.57 6.50 15.51
N GLY A 323 4.89 5.85 14.38
CA GLY A 323 6.28 5.72 13.92
C GLY A 323 6.85 7.03 13.39
N LEU A 324 6.05 7.80 12.63
CA LEU A 324 6.45 9.13 12.15
C LEU A 324 6.84 10.05 13.32
N ASP A 325 5.96 10.16 14.33
CA ASP A 325 6.20 10.99 15.52
C ASP A 325 7.48 10.55 16.25
N LEU A 326 7.68 9.24 16.42
CA LEU A 326 8.87 8.72 17.08
C LEU A 326 10.16 9.04 16.30
N ILE A 327 10.16 8.84 14.99
CA ILE A 327 11.35 9.13 14.16
C ILE A 327 11.64 10.64 14.17
N GLN A 328 10.61 11.49 14.05
CA GLN A 328 10.76 12.94 14.13
C GLN A 328 11.36 13.38 15.47
N HIS A 329 10.85 12.82 16.57
CA HIS A 329 11.39 13.07 17.91
C HIS A 329 12.85 12.67 18.02
N VAL A 330 13.21 11.48 17.56
CA VAL A 330 14.60 11.00 17.58
C VAL A 330 15.52 11.88 16.72
N ILE A 331 15.06 12.30 15.53
CA ILE A 331 15.84 13.21 14.69
C ILE A 331 16.09 14.53 15.42
N ALA A 332 15.07 15.10 16.07
CA ALA A 332 15.23 16.31 16.88
C ALA A 332 16.26 16.13 18.01
N TYR A 333 16.19 15.03 18.74
CA TYR A 333 17.14 14.71 19.81
C TYR A 333 18.58 14.57 19.32
N ILE A 334 18.79 14.03 18.12
CA ILE A 334 20.12 13.92 17.51
C ILE A 334 20.69 15.31 17.18
N PHE A 335 19.85 16.22 16.69
CA PHE A 335 20.26 17.60 16.43
C PHE A 335 20.69 18.34 17.71
N PHE A 336 20.16 17.98 18.88
CA PHE A 336 20.56 18.51 20.18
C PHE A 336 21.74 17.76 20.83
N GLY A 337 22.51 16.96 20.08
CA GLY A 337 23.82 16.42 20.49
C GLY A 337 23.85 14.96 20.99
N ASN A 338 22.76 14.22 20.90
CA ASN A 338 22.69 12.84 21.43
C ASN A 338 22.89 11.75 20.36
N LYS A 339 24.17 11.48 20.01
CA LYS A 339 24.56 10.51 18.96
C LYS A 339 24.20 9.04 19.28
N THR A 340 24.06 8.67 20.56
CA THR A 340 23.77 7.28 20.97
C THR A 340 22.40 6.79 20.51
N LEU A 341 21.43 7.68 20.34
CA LEU A 341 20.10 7.34 19.86
C LEU A 341 20.07 6.89 18.38
N LEU A 342 20.98 7.39 17.56
CA LEU A 342 21.13 6.98 16.15
C LEU A 342 21.56 5.50 16.03
N LEU A 343 22.44 5.05 16.93
CA LEU A 343 22.89 3.66 16.97
C LEU A 343 21.73 2.70 17.31
N HIS A 344 20.83 3.11 18.17
CA HIS A 344 19.67 2.29 18.54
C HIS A 344 18.61 2.21 17.45
N LEU A 345 18.35 3.30 16.71
CA LEU A 345 17.50 3.23 15.51
C LEU A 345 18.10 2.31 14.45
N THR A 346 19.43 2.36 14.25
CA THR A 346 20.11 1.44 13.32
C THR A 346 19.98 -0.02 13.77
N ALA A 347 19.98 -0.30 15.07
CA ALA A 347 19.78 -1.65 15.59
C ALA A 347 18.39 -2.20 15.28
N ILE A 348 17.34 -1.38 15.39
CA ILE A 348 15.97 -1.77 15.00
C ILE A 348 15.93 -2.18 13.52
N PHE A 349 16.53 -1.36 12.64
CA PHE A 349 16.54 -1.63 11.20
C PHE A 349 17.37 -2.86 10.78
N THR A 350 18.32 -3.27 11.62
CA THR A 350 19.17 -4.44 11.36
C THR A 350 18.68 -5.71 12.08
N GLY A 351 17.49 -5.66 12.70
CA GLY A 351 16.93 -6.80 13.46
C GLY A 351 17.70 -7.16 14.73
N LYS A 352 18.66 -6.32 15.17
CA LYS A 352 19.39 -6.56 16.40
C LYS A 352 18.50 -6.30 17.61
N PRO A 353 18.49 -7.17 18.62
CA PRO A 353 17.68 -6.97 19.81
C PRO A 353 18.07 -5.67 20.52
N ILE A 354 17.08 -4.84 20.83
CA ILE A 354 17.30 -3.65 21.66
C ILE A 354 17.34 -4.11 23.11
N LYS A 355 18.42 -3.83 23.80
CA LYS A 355 18.49 -4.12 25.24
C LYS A 355 17.39 -3.34 25.96
N GLN A 356 16.59 -4.01 26.79
CA GLN A 356 15.46 -3.43 27.55
C GLN A 356 15.79 -2.15 28.34
N ARG A 357 17.06 -1.96 28.74
CA ARG A 357 17.54 -0.77 29.46
C ARG A 357 18.15 0.30 28.53
N SER A 358 17.97 0.20 27.22
CA SER A 358 18.49 1.20 26.30
C SER A 358 17.70 2.52 26.40
N LYS A 359 18.39 3.63 26.14
CA LYS A 359 17.75 4.97 26.14
C LYS A 359 16.61 5.08 25.14
N LEU A 360 16.68 4.35 24.02
CA LEU A 360 15.60 4.28 23.02
C LEU A 360 14.39 3.52 23.57
N TYR A 361 14.59 2.41 24.30
CA TYR A 361 13.51 1.66 24.91
C TYR A 361 12.73 2.53 25.92
N ASN A 362 13.43 3.31 26.74
CA ASN A 362 12.82 4.25 27.66
C ASN A 362 12.06 5.40 26.95
N ILE A 363 12.59 5.91 25.83
CA ILE A 363 11.89 6.89 25.00
C ILE A 363 10.62 6.28 24.42
N MET A 364 10.65 5.03 23.96
CA MET A 364 9.46 4.34 23.42
C MET A 364 8.38 4.11 24.47
N LEU A 365 8.78 3.89 25.74
CA LEU A 365 7.83 3.73 26.84
C LEU A 365 7.15 5.05 27.24
N ASN A 366 7.87 6.16 27.14
CA ASN A 366 7.43 7.47 27.65
C ASN A 366 6.83 8.37 26.54
N PHE A 367 6.91 7.98 25.27
CA PHE A 367 6.40 8.72 24.11
C PHE A 367 5.15 8.09 23.49
#